data_88675c0fc9a8c4e723a10c3d65f5e43a
#
_entry.id   88675c0fc9a8c4e723a10c3d65f5e43a
#
_cell.length_a   1.000
_cell.length_b   1.000
_cell.length_c   1.000
_cell.angle_alpha   90.00
_cell.angle_beta   90.00
_cell.angle_gamma   90.00
#
_symmetry.space_group_name_H-M   'P 1'
#
loop_
_entity.id
_entity.type
_entity.pdbx_description
1 polymer ?
#
loop_
_entity_poly.entity_id
_entity_poly.type
_entity_poly.pdbx_seq_one_letter_code
_entity_poly.pdbx_strand_id
1 'polypeptide(L)'
;DGTNYLVIHTGSRNLGKQTAEIYQKLAVELNQGKEEYFKKKDALIAQYKAAGRRKEIQQALLELHWKHKPLSVPEDLCYVYGSYFEDYLHDVEICQEFAVRNRELIAEILLERTGLSGEGGFHTIHNYIDTEEMILRKGAIAAHDGEKVLIPINMRDGSVLAVGKGNQEWNYSAPHGAGRVMSRKKAKASLSMED
;
A
#
# COMPACT_ATOMS: atom_id res chain seq x y z
N ASP A 1 27.60 -17.70 -8.76
CA ASP A 1 27.57 -19.09 -8.26
C ASP A 1 26.93 -20.06 -9.25
N GLY A 2 26.34 -19.59 -10.34
CA GLY A 2 25.68 -20.39 -11.37
C GLY A 2 24.23 -20.80 -11.02
N THR A 3 23.68 -20.32 -9.92
CA THR A 3 22.30 -20.58 -9.54
C THR A 3 21.32 -19.72 -10.36
N ASN A 4 20.26 -20.33 -10.89
CA ASN A 4 19.20 -19.62 -11.56
C ASN A 4 18.11 -19.20 -10.57
N TYR A 5 17.57 -18.00 -10.75
CA TYR A 5 16.50 -17.46 -9.91
C TYR A 5 15.28 -17.12 -10.72
N LEU A 6 14.09 -17.55 -10.28
CA LEU A 6 12.81 -17.05 -10.77
C LEU A 6 12.43 -15.80 -9.96
N VAL A 7 12.38 -14.65 -10.61
CA VAL A 7 12.01 -13.38 -9.97
C VAL A 7 10.63 -12.93 -10.41
N ILE A 8 9.74 -12.73 -9.46
CA ILE A 8 8.36 -12.29 -9.68
C ILE A 8 8.17 -10.93 -9.05
N HIS A 9 7.86 -9.92 -9.88
CA HIS A 9 7.63 -8.54 -9.42
C HIS A 9 6.18 -8.14 -9.63
N THR A 10 5.38 -8.27 -8.58
CA THR A 10 3.99 -7.78 -8.54
C THR A 10 3.60 -7.46 -7.09
N GLY A 11 2.56 -6.64 -6.93
CA GLY A 11 2.04 -6.20 -5.63
C GLY A 11 0.55 -6.51 -5.47
N SER A 12 -0.14 -5.74 -4.66
CA SER A 12 -1.57 -5.87 -4.35
C SER A 12 -2.51 -5.46 -5.50
N ARG A 13 -1.96 -5.00 -6.62
CA ARG A 13 -2.69 -4.67 -7.85
C ARG A 13 -3.85 -3.70 -7.60
N ASN A 14 -5.03 -4.02 -8.16
CA ASN A 14 -6.21 -3.17 -8.06
C ASN A 14 -6.77 -3.11 -6.63
N LEU A 15 -6.60 -4.17 -5.83
CA LEU A 15 -7.05 -4.19 -4.43
C LEU A 15 -6.41 -3.05 -3.64
N GLY A 16 -5.09 -3.01 -3.57
CA GLY A 16 -4.39 -1.96 -2.82
C GLY A 16 -4.58 -0.56 -3.39
N LYS A 17 -4.78 -0.43 -4.73
CA LYS A 17 -5.13 0.85 -5.34
C LYS A 17 -6.48 1.35 -4.84
N GLN A 18 -7.52 0.51 -4.85
CA GLN A 18 -8.85 0.88 -4.38
C GLN A 18 -8.85 1.20 -2.88
N THR A 19 -8.16 0.42 -2.07
CA THR A 19 -7.98 0.70 -0.63
C THR A 19 -7.38 2.08 -0.43
N ALA A 20 -6.28 2.40 -1.11
CA ALA A 20 -5.64 3.71 -1.01
C ALA A 20 -6.57 4.86 -1.44
N GLU A 21 -7.32 4.71 -2.52
CA GLU A 21 -8.28 5.71 -3.00
C GLU A 21 -9.44 5.94 -2.02
N ILE A 22 -9.95 4.88 -1.39
CA ILE A 22 -11.01 4.95 -0.37
C ILE A 22 -10.52 5.74 0.84
N TYR A 23 -9.35 5.39 1.38
CA TYR A 23 -8.81 6.06 2.56
C TYR A 23 -8.32 7.48 2.27
N GLN A 24 -7.79 7.77 1.07
CA GLN A 24 -7.47 9.14 0.67
C GLN A 24 -8.72 10.02 0.63
N LYS A 25 -9.81 9.52 0.05
CA LYS A 25 -11.09 10.21 0.04
C LYS A 25 -11.62 10.42 1.47
N LEU A 26 -11.59 9.36 2.29
CA LEU A 26 -12.02 9.44 3.69
C LEU A 26 -11.18 10.46 4.47
N ALA A 27 -9.86 10.51 4.26
CA ALA A 27 -8.97 11.48 4.88
C ALA A 27 -9.39 12.92 4.55
N VAL A 28 -9.65 13.22 3.28
CA VAL A 28 -10.14 14.55 2.85
C VAL A 28 -11.47 14.88 3.54
N GLU A 29 -12.42 13.96 3.52
CA GLU A 29 -13.74 14.16 4.13
C GLU A 29 -13.67 14.37 5.65
N LEU A 30 -12.83 13.62 6.37
CA LEU A 30 -12.59 13.80 7.81
C LEU A 30 -11.97 15.17 8.11
N ASN A 31 -10.97 15.58 7.34
CA ASN A 31 -10.35 16.90 7.48
C ASN A 31 -11.31 18.05 7.11
N GLN A 32 -12.37 17.77 6.35
CA GLN A 32 -13.49 18.68 6.11
C GLN A 32 -14.59 18.63 7.19
N GLY A 33 -14.40 17.91 8.29
CA GLY A 33 -15.33 17.83 9.42
C GLY A 33 -16.43 16.78 9.28
N LYS A 34 -16.26 15.74 8.46
CA LYS A 34 -17.26 14.66 8.27
C LYS A 34 -17.53 13.87 9.55
N GLU A 35 -16.60 13.81 10.48
CA GLU A 35 -16.81 13.15 11.78
C GLU A 35 -17.96 13.77 12.58
N GLU A 36 -18.08 15.11 12.56
CA GLU A 36 -19.21 15.78 13.22
C GLU A 36 -20.55 15.43 12.55
N TYR A 37 -20.55 15.27 11.23
CA TYR A 37 -21.71 14.80 10.51
C TYR A 37 -22.10 13.36 10.90
N PHE A 38 -21.13 12.47 11.03
CA PHE A 38 -21.39 11.09 11.49
C PHE A 38 -21.95 11.07 12.90
N LYS A 39 -21.39 11.81 13.85
CA LYS A 39 -21.92 11.95 15.21
C LYS A 39 -23.36 12.44 15.23
N LYS A 40 -23.71 13.43 14.41
CA LYS A 40 -25.08 13.93 14.29
C LYS A 40 -26.03 12.90 13.67
N LYS A 41 -25.56 12.17 12.66
CA LYS A 41 -26.30 11.07 12.01
C LYS A 41 -26.64 9.97 13.00
N ASP A 42 -25.63 9.51 13.78
CA ASP A 42 -25.82 8.44 14.76
C ASP A 42 -26.74 8.85 15.91
N ALA A 43 -26.60 10.08 16.40
CA ALA A 43 -27.47 10.66 17.40
C ALA A 43 -28.93 10.74 16.91
N LEU A 44 -29.15 11.17 15.67
CA LEU A 44 -30.47 11.25 15.05
C LEU A 44 -31.09 9.85 14.92
N ILE A 45 -30.34 8.86 14.44
CA ILE A 45 -30.79 7.46 14.33
C ILE A 45 -31.18 6.92 15.71
N ALA A 46 -30.34 7.14 16.74
CA ALA A 46 -30.61 6.71 18.11
C ALA A 46 -31.91 7.36 18.66
N GLN A 47 -32.09 8.65 18.46
CA GLN A 47 -33.25 9.41 18.86
C GLN A 47 -34.58 8.84 18.25
N TYR A 48 -34.57 8.62 16.93
CA TYR A 48 -35.73 8.09 16.22
C TYR A 48 -36.04 6.63 16.60
N LYS A 49 -35.01 5.82 16.85
CA LYS A 49 -35.18 4.44 17.36
C LYS A 49 -35.79 4.45 18.75
N ALA A 50 -35.31 5.30 19.67
CA ALA A 50 -35.85 5.42 21.03
C ALA A 50 -37.31 5.89 21.04
N ALA A 51 -37.68 6.79 20.11
CA ALA A 51 -39.03 7.26 19.94
C ALA A 51 -39.96 6.30 19.20
N GLY A 52 -39.50 5.11 18.79
CA GLY A 52 -40.28 4.13 18.01
C GLY A 52 -40.56 4.53 16.55
N ARG A 53 -39.96 5.63 16.06
CA ARG A 53 -40.22 6.24 14.75
C ARG A 53 -39.23 5.73 13.66
N ARG A 54 -38.95 4.42 13.64
CA ARG A 54 -37.93 3.84 12.74
C ARG A 54 -38.20 4.09 11.25
N LYS A 55 -39.48 4.15 10.83
CA LYS A 55 -39.88 4.36 9.43
C LYS A 55 -39.51 5.77 8.91
N GLU A 56 -39.33 6.74 9.80
CA GLU A 56 -39.05 8.12 9.47
C GLU A 56 -37.54 8.43 9.43
N ILE A 57 -36.67 7.47 9.85
CA ILE A 57 -35.23 7.69 9.88
C ILE A 57 -34.68 8.05 8.51
N GLN A 58 -35.14 7.39 7.45
CA GLN A 58 -34.65 7.65 6.10
C GLN A 58 -34.94 9.09 5.65
N GLN A 59 -36.15 9.57 5.91
CA GLN A 59 -36.52 10.96 5.59
C GLN A 59 -35.69 11.97 6.40
N ALA A 60 -35.54 11.73 7.70
CA ALA A 60 -34.77 12.61 8.58
C ALA A 60 -33.27 12.66 8.17
N LEU A 61 -32.72 11.54 7.66
CA LEU A 61 -31.36 11.49 7.15
C LEU A 61 -31.19 12.27 5.84
N LEU A 62 -32.20 12.34 4.98
CA LEU A 62 -32.18 13.14 3.76
C LEU A 62 -32.12 14.67 4.06
N GLU A 63 -32.66 15.06 5.20
CA GLU A 63 -32.65 16.48 5.65
C GLU A 63 -31.35 16.85 6.36
N LEU A 64 -30.54 15.85 6.76
CA LEU A 64 -29.26 16.07 7.41
C LEU A 64 -28.18 16.35 6.38
N HIS A 65 -27.83 17.63 6.21
CA HIS A 65 -26.79 18.04 5.28
C HIS A 65 -25.42 18.13 5.94
N TRP A 66 -24.40 17.57 5.28
CA TRP A 66 -23.01 17.78 5.65
C TRP A 66 -22.50 19.12 5.14
N LYS A 67 -22.05 19.98 6.06
CA LYS A 67 -21.39 21.26 5.72
C LYS A 67 -19.88 21.04 5.67
N HIS A 68 -19.31 21.08 4.47
CA HIS A 68 -17.87 20.98 4.26
C HIS A 68 -17.15 22.16 4.92
N LYS A 69 -16.17 21.86 5.77
CA LYS A 69 -15.23 22.87 6.29
C LYS A 69 -14.09 23.05 5.26
N PRO A 70 -13.50 24.26 5.15
CA PRO A 70 -12.29 24.44 4.38
C PRO A 70 -11.18 23.52 4.91
N LEU A 71 -10.39 22.95 4.00
CA LEU A 71 -9.22 22.18 4.37
C LEU A 71 -8.15 23.09 4.99
N SER A 72 -7.55 22.66 6.09
CA SER A 72 -6.42 23.33 6.74
C SER A 72 -5.07 22.91 6.15
N VAL A 73 -5.06 21.82 5.35
CA VAL A 73 -3.89 21.26 4.67
C VAL A 73 -4.26 20.94 3.21
N PRO A 74 -3.30 20.85 2.29
CA PRO A 74 -3.55 20.33 0.93
C PRO A 74 -4.20 18.94 0.95
N GLU A 75 -5.01 18.63 -0.06
CA GLU A 75 -5.68 17.32 -0.16
C GLU A 75 -4.73 16.13 -0.05
N ASP A 76 -3.55 16.23 -0.68
CA ASP A 76 -2.52 15.18 -0.64
C ASP A 76 -1.90 14.96 0.75
N LEU A 77 -2.11 15.89 1.67
CA LEU A 77 -1.63 15.84 3.06
C LEU A 77 -2.75 15.60 4.07
N CYS A 78 -3.98 15.38 3.61
CA CYS A 78 -5.07 14.95 4.48
C CYS A 78 -4.78 13.56 5.06
N TYR A 79 -5.21 13.33 6.28
CA TYR A 79 -4.88 12.13 7.04
C TYR A 79 -6.10 11.53 7.73
N VAL A 80 -6.04 10.23 7.97
CA VAL A 80 -6.97 9.49 8.83
C VAL A 80 -6.41 9.42 10.25
N TYR A 81 -7.28 9.29 11.26
CA TYR A 81 -6.91 9.23 12.66
C TYR A 81 -7.90 8.40 13.47
N GLY A 82 -7.55 8.06 14.73
CA GLY A 82 -8.38 7.26 15.61
C GLY A 82 -8.70 5.89 15.00
N SER A 83 -9.92 5.41 15.15
CA SER A 83 -10.33 4.11 14.62
C SER A 83 -10.20 4.00 13.09
N TYR A 84 -10.34 5.11 12.36
CA TYR A 84 -10.13 5.08 10.91
C TYR A 84 -8.67 4.80 10.50
N PHE A 85 -7.71 5.19 11.35
CA PHE A 85 -6.31 4.86 11.16
C PHE A 85 -6.05 3.38 11.43
N GLU A 86 -6.65 2.82 12.47
CA GLU A 86 -6.58 1.39 12.80
C GLU A 86 -7.19 0.53 11.68
N ASP A 87 -8.38 0.91 11.20
CA ASP A 87 -9.04 0.26 10.06
C ASP A 87 -8.15 0.31 8.79
N TYR A 88 -7.50 1.46 8.55
CA TYR A 88 -6.58 1.61 7.42
C TYR A 88 -5.38 0.67 7.52
N LEU A 89 -4.75 0.56 8.69
CA LEU A 89 -3.61 -0.35 8.88
C LEU A 89 -4.04 -1.80 8.67
N HIS A 90 -5.20 -2.20 9.20
CA HIS A 90 -5.74 -3.53 9.00
C HIS A 90 -5.97 -3.84 7.51
N ASP A 91 -6.60 -2.93 6.76
CA ASP A 91 -6.83 -3.10 5.34
C ASP A 91 -5.52 -3.11 4.52
N VAL A 92 -4.50 -2.37 4.97
CA VAL A 92 -3.15 -2.43 4.39
C VAL A 92 -2.54 -3.82 4.59
N GLU A 93 -2.66 -4.42 5.77
CA GLU A 93 -2.17 -5.78 6.05
C GLU A 93 -2.84 -6.81 5.12
N ILE A 94 -4.16 -6.74 4.95
CA ILE A 94 -4.88 -7.59 4.00
C ILE A 94 -4.33 -7.43 2.58
N CYS A 95 -4.08 -6.19 2.14
CA CYS A 95 -3.50 -5.92 0.82
C CYS A 95 -2.09 -6.48 0.68
N GLN A 96 -1.29 -6.43 1.73
CA GLN A 96 0.07 -6.97 1.74
C GLN A 96 0.06 -8.49 1.71
N GLU A 97 -0.79 -9.15 2.49
CA GLU A 97 -0.96 -10.60 2.46
C GLU A 97 -1.44 -11.07 1.08
N PHE A 98 -2.44 -10.38 0.51
CA PHE A 98 -2.87 -10.67 -0.87
C PHE A 98 -1.70 -10.60 -1.86
N ALA A 99 -0.82 -9.61 -1.73
CA ALA A 99 0.34 -9.47 -2.62
C ALA A 99 1.35 -10.63 -2.45
N VAL A 100 1.54 -11.13 -1.24
CA VAL A 100 2.36 -12.32 -0.98
C VAL A 100 1.76 -13.54 -1.65
N ARG A 101 0.49 -13.84 -1.37
CA ARG A 101 -0.23 -14.99 -1.95
C ARG A 101 -0.27 -14.94 -3.48
N ASN A 102 -0.48 -13.75 -4.04
CA ASN A 102 -0.48 -13.57 -5.50
C ASN A 102 0.89 -13.93 -6.12
N ARG A 103 2.01 -13.57 -5.49
CA ARG A 103 3.35 -13.94 -5.96
C ARG A 103 3.60 -15.43 -5.84
N GLU A 104 3.23 -16.04 -4.72
CA GLU A 104 3.35 -17.49 -4.48
C GLU A 104 2.59 -18.28 -5.56
N LEU A 105 1.32 -17.92 -5.79
CA LEU A 105 0.49 -18.59 -6.81
C LEU A 105 1.06 -18.44 -8.23
N ILE A 106 1.59 -17.25 -8.56
CA ILE A 106 2.25 -17.03 -9.86
C ILE A 106 3.49 -17.93 -9.97
N ALA A 107 4.29 -18.07 -8.90
CA ALA A 107 5.46 -18.95 -8.89
C ALA A 107 5.06 -20.41 -9.12
N GLU A 108 4.07 -20.90 -8.38
CA GLU A 108 3.56 -22.26 -8.50
C GLU A 108 3.11 -22.57 -9.95
N ILE A 109 2.26 -21.69 -10.52
CA ILE A 109 1.77 -21.87 -11.89
C ILE A 109 2.90 -21.86 -12.92
N LEU A 110 3.89 -20.97 -12.75
CA LEU A 110 5.02 -20.89 -13.68
C LEU A 110 5.89 -22.15 -13.60
N LEU A 111 6.24 -22.61 -12.41
CA LEU A 111 7.03 -23.82 -12.22
C LEU A 111 6.31 -25.06 -12.77
N GLU A 112 5.01 -25.21 -12.47
CA GLU A 112 4.19 -26.29 -12.99
C GLU A 112 4.16 -26.31 -14.53
N ARG A 113 3.88 -25.16 -15.16
CA ARG A 113 3.74 -25.08 -16.62
C ARG A 113 5.05 -25.21 -17.38
N THR A 114 6.17 -24.85 -16.78
CA THR A 114 7.49 -24.94 -17.41
C THR A 114 8.19 -26.27 -17.14
N GLY A 115 7.68 -27.06 -16.19
CA GLY A 115 8.33 -28.28 -15.72
C GLY A 115 9.64 -28.04 -14.95
N LEU A 116 9.86 -26.79 -14.53
CA LEU A 116 11.01 -26.45 -13.71
C LEU A 116 10.71 -26.75 -12.23
N SER A 117 11.74 -27.17 -11.52
CA SER A 117 11.70 -27.29 -10.05
C SER A 117 12.46 -26.13 -9.42
N GLY A 118 11.96 -25.63 -8.31
CA GLY A 118 12.62 -24.59 -7.52
C GLY A 118 12.58 -24.95 -6.04
N GLU A 119 13.63 -24.63 -5.31
CA GLU A 119 13.71 -24.83 -3.87
C GLU A 119 13.92 -23.49 -3.17
N GLY A 120 13.17 -23.30 -2.10
CA GLY A 120 13.24 -22.10 -1.30
C GLY A 120 12.66 -20.86 -2.00
N GLY A 121 12.62 -19.77 -1.28
CA GLY A 121 12.15 -18.47 -1.77
C GLY A 121 12.20 -17.45 -0.65
N PHE A 122 12.15 -16.18 -1.01
CA PHE A 122 11.99 -15.08 -0.07
C PHE A 122 11.27 -13.92 -0.74
N HIS A 123 10.68 -13.06 0.07
CA HIS A 123 9.98 -11.87 -0.41
C HIS A 123 10.78 -10.60 -0.06
N THR A 124 10.88 -9.70 -1.01
CA THR A 124 11.34 -8.35 -0.78
C THR A 124 10.20 -7.41 -1.14
N ILE A 125 9.74 -6.61 -0.18
CA ILE A 125 8.60 -5.72 -0.34
C ILE A 125 9.08 -4.26 -0.32
N HIS A 126 8.54 -3.47 -1.22
CA HIS A 126 8.80 -2.02 -1.27
C HIS A 126 7.48 -1.24 -1.40
N ASN A 127 7.49 0.05 -1.01
CA ASN A 127 6.30 0.90 -0.96
C ASN A 127 5.19 0.28 -0.10
N TYR A 128 5.47 0.09 1.16
CA TYR A 128 4.57 -0.54 2.12
C TYR A 128 4.69 0.11 3.51
N ILE A 129 3.74 -0.21 4.37
CA ILE A 129 3.80 0.13 5.79
C ILE A 129 4.16 -1.15 6.54
N ASP A 130 5.25 -1.09 7.29
CA ASP A 130 5.59 -2.06 8.29
C ASP A 130 4.74 -1.75 9.53
N THR A 131 3.70 -2.55 9.76
CA THR A 131 2.73 -2.29 10.83
C THR A 131 3.22 -2.74 12.20
N GLU A 132 4.23 -3.58 12.26
CA GLU A 132 4.86 -3.99 13.52
C GLU A 132 5.85 -2.92 14.01
N GLU A 133 6.70 -2.42 13.13
CA GLU A 133 7.70 -1.39 13.45
C GLU A 133 7.17 0.03 13.25
N MET A 134 5.99 0.20 12.67
CA MET A 134 5.40 1.49 12.28
C MET A 134 6.32 2.31 11.36
N ILE A 135 6.94 1.64 10.40
CA ILE A 135 7.83 2.26 9.42
C ILE A 135 7.16 2.29 8.05
N LEU A 136 7.02 3.50 7.47
CA LEU A 136 6.60 3.67 6.08
C LEU A 136 7.83 3.62 5.17
N ARG A 137 7.93 2.61 4.32
CA ARG A 137 8.98 2.48 3.32
C ARG A 137 8.47 2.88 1.93
N LYS A 138 9.03 3.93 1.37
CA LYS A 138 8.73 4.43 0.02
C LYS A 138 10.02 4.50 -0.79
N GLY A 139 10.13 3.65 -1.82
CA GLY A 139 11.38 3.52 -2.57
C GLY A 139 12.49 2.83 -1.78
N ALA A 140 12.13 2.13 -0.73
CA ALA A 140 13.02 1.39 0.17
C ALA A 140 12.42 0.03 0.49
N ILE A 141 13.27 -0.89 0.90
CA ILE A 141 12.97 -2.25 1.37
C ILE A 141 13.46 -2.42 2.81
N ALA A 142 12.91 -3.38 3.55
CA ALA A 142 13.52 -3.82 4.80
C ALA A 142 14.87 -4.50 4.53
N ALA A 143 15.80 -4.35 5.46
CA ALA A 143 17.14 -4.94 5.38
C ALA A 143 17.71 -5.15 6.81
N HIS A 144 16.96 -5.89 7.63
CA HIS A 144 17.40 -6.27 8.97
C HIS A 144 18.65 -7.14 8.92
N ASP A 145 19.32 -7.31 10.02
CA ASP A 145 20.52 -8.14 10.07
C ASP A 145 20.19 -9.59 9.66
N GLY A 146 20.93 -10.10 8.68
CA GLY A 146 20.70 -11.43 8.12
C GLY A 146 19.53 -11.56 7.12
N GLU A 147 18.70 -10.53 6.92
CA GLU A 147 17.57 -10.56 5.98
C GLU A 147 18.04 -10.60 4.53
N LYS A 148 17.53 -11.56 3.73
CA LYS A 148 17.80 -11.63 2.30
C LYS A 148 17.01 -10.56 1.55
N VAL A 149 17.70 -9.82 0.68
CA VAL A 149 17.11 -8.73 -0.11
C VAL A 149 17.43 -8.85 -1.59
N LEU A 150 16.47 -8.45 -2.42
CA LEU A 150 16.61 -8.36 -3.88
C LEU A 150 16.49 -6.90 -4.31
N ILE A 151 17.54 -6.37 -4.95
CA ILE A 151 17.59 -5.00 -5.43
C ILE A 151 17.72 -5.00 -6.96
N PRO A 152 16.65 -4.76 -7.72
CA PRO A 152 16.71 -4.65 -9.18
C PRO A 152 17.56 -3.47 -9.63
N ILE A 153 18.47 -3.69 -10.55
CA ILE A 153 19.27 -2.64 -11.17
C ILE A 153 18.60 -2.19 -12.48
N ASN A 154 18.74 -2.99 -13.52
CA ASN A 154 18.10 -2.77 -14.82
C ASN A 154 18.06 -4.08 -15.62
N MET A 155 17.51 -4.05 -16.84
CA MET A 155 17.36 -5.25 -17.69
C MET A 155 18.69 -5.82 -18.18
N ARG A 156 19.73 -5.00 -18.30
CA ARG A 156 21.07 -5.44 -18.74
C ARG A 156 21.89 -6.02 -17.58
N ASP A 157 21.92 -5.31 -16.47
CA ASP A 157 22.81 -5.61 -15.35
C ASP A 157 22.11 -6.52 -14.30
N GLY A 158 20.79 -6.77 -14.46
CA GLY A 158 20.02 -7.69 -13.64
C GLY A 158 19.66 -7.12 -12.28
N SER A 159 19.86 -7.92 -11.24
CA SER A 159 19.52 -7.59 -9.85
C SER A 159 20.62 -8.01 -8.89
N VAL A 160 20.74 -7.31 -7.79
CA VAL A 160 21.65 -7.66 -6.68
C VAL A 160 20.88 -8.50 -5.66
N LEU A 161 21.41 -9.67 -5.34
CA LEU A 161 21.04 -10.42 -4.15
C LEU A 161 22.01 -10.06 -3.03
N ALA A 162 21.49 -9.64 -1.89
CA ALA A 162 22.29 -9.20 -0.76
C ALA A 162 21.68 -9.65 0.58
N VAL A 163 22.41 -9.39 1.65
CA VAL A 163 21.97 -9.64 3.01
C VAL A 163 22.01 -8.31 3.76
N GLY A 164 20.93 -7.99 4.44
CA GLY A 164 20.79 -6.81 5.29
C GLY A 164 21.83 -6.78 6.40
N LYS A 165 22.23 -5.58 6.80
CA LYS A 165 23.18 -5.34 7.92
C LYS A 165 22.50 -4.77 9.16
N GLY A 166 21.19 -4.59 9.17
CA GLY A 166 20.45 -4.12 10.32
C GLY A 166 20.82 -2.72 10.79
N ASN A 167 21.09 -1.78 9.87
CA ASN A 167 21.48 -0.42 10.25
C ASN A 167 20.28 0.37 10.79
N GLN A 168 20.27 0.62 12.09
CA GLN A 168 19.20 1.34 12.79
C GLN A 168 19.09 2.81 12.35
N GLU A 169 20.19 3.47 12.03
CA GLU A 169 20.17 4.87 11.57
C GLU A 169 19.41 5.05 10.26
N TRP A 170 19.26 3.97 9.47
CA TRP A 170 18.52 3.92 8.22
C TRP A 170 17.18 3.19 8.35
N ASN A 171 16.62 3.11 9.56
CA ASN A 171 15.39 2.36 9.83
C ASN A 171 15.44 0.95 9.27
N TYR A 172 16.57 0.24 9.43
CA TYR A 172 16.78 -1.12 8.91
C TYR A 172 16.42 -1.25 7.43
N SER A 173 16.73 -0.24 6.62
CA SER A 173 16.28 -0.15 5.23
C SER A 173 17.43 -0.15 4.24
N ALA A 174 17.13 -0.57 3.00
CA ALA A 174 18.02 -0.49 1.85
C ALA A 174 17.28 0.08 0.62
N PRO A 175 17.98 0.54 -0.42
CA PRO A 175 17.34 0.96 -1.66
C PRO A 175 16.54 -0.18 -2.30
N HIS A 176 15.37 0.11 -2.86
CA HIS A 176 14.56 -0.88 -3.58
C HIS A 176 14.98 -1.07 -5.05
N GLY A 177 15.97 -0.35 -5.51
CA GLY A 177 16.47 -0.36 -6.90
C GLY A 177 17.48 0.74 -7.13
N ALA A 178 18.09 0.74 -8.31
CA ALA A 178 19.18 1.69 -8.68
C ALA A 178 18.69 3.13 -8.91
N GLY A 179 17.37 3.37 -8.94
CA GLY A 179 16.82 4.65 -9.36
C GLY A 179 16.96 4.90 -10.87
N ARG A 180 16.49 6.04 -11.33
CA ARG A 180 16.58 6.44 -12.75
C ARG A 180 17.28 7.76 -12.88
N VAL A 181 18.22 7.82 -13.83
CA VAL A 181 18.89 9.08 -14.20
C VAL A 181 17.94 10.01 -14.96
N MET A 182 16.89 9.45 -15.60
CA MET A 182 15.90 10.22 -16.39
C MET A 182 14.52 9.58 -16.36
N SER A 183 13.49 10.33 -16.73
CA SER A 183 12.13 9.82 -16.85
C SER A 183 11.99 8.80 -17.98
N ARG A 184 11.00 7.88 -17.87
CA ARG A 184 10.68 6.90 -18.93
C ARG A 184 10.44 7.58 -20.29
N LYS A 185 9.76 8.74 -20.28
CA LYS A 185 9.46 9.50 -21.49
C LYS A 185 10.74 10.02 -22.14
N LYS A 186 11.66 10.58 -21.35
CA LYS A 186 12.96 11.07 -21.83
C LYS A 186 13.84 9.91 -22.32
N ALA A 187 13.88 8.79 -21.59
CA ALA A 187 14.64 7.61 -22.00
C ALA A 187 14.15 7.08 -23.36
N LYS A 188 12.84 6.92 -23.55
CA LYS A 188 12.27 6.49 -24.83
C LYS A 188 12.55 7.43 -26.01
N ALA A 189 12.77 8.71 -25.72
CA ALA A 189 13.05 9.71 -26.76
C ALA A 189 14.54 9.82 -27.09
N SER A 190 15.43 9.40 -26.19
CA SER A 190 16.89 9.61 -26.29
C SER A 190 17.73 8.35 -26.39
N LEU A 191 17.15 7.17 -26.13
CA LEU A 191 17.85 5.88 -26.23
C LEU A 191 17.32 5.09 -27.44
N SER A 192 18.23 4.46 -28.18
CA SER A 192 17.93 3.52 -29.25
C SER A 192 17.98 2.07 -28.73
N MET A 193 17.55 1.11 -29.56
CA MET A 193 17.71 -0.34 -29.26
C MET A 193 19.15 -0.82 -29.44
N GLU A 194 20.02 0.04 -29.96
CA GLU A 194 21.44 -0.25 -30.23
C GLU A 194 22.35 0.25 -29.07
N ASP A 195 21.80 1.08 -28.16
CA ASP A 195 22.46 1.56 -26.94
C ASP A 195 22.29 0.55 -25.78
#